data_9d3040f87c49aba3a682c87b4d0998bf
#
_entry.id   9d3040f87c49aba3a682c87b4d0998bf
#
_cell.length_a   1.000
_cell.length_b   1.000
_cell.length_c   1.000
_cell.angle_alpha   90.00
_cell.angle_beta   90.00
_cell.angle_gamma   90.00
#
_symmetry.space_group_name_H-M   'P 1'
#
loop_
_entity.id
_entity.type
_entity.pdbx_description
1 polymer ?
#
loop_
_entity_poly.entity_id
_entity_poly.type
_entity_poly.pdbx_seq_one_letter_code
_entity_poly.pdbx_strand_id
1 'polypeptide(L)'
;MVKLPPGAPSLEEILVQSWDMPWREKSLGGVSEKMLWRDEATGASIALIRFAKGAGIPAPHYHASNQFMFCLAGRYEYARTGVVLTPGSFCCNPKGNVHGPAIAHEETVVLEIYDGPHYPETPSWYTDEADAR
;
A
#
# COMPACT_ATOMS: atom_id res chain seq x y z
N MET A 1 8.23 -25.95 -23.04
CA MET A 1 7.49 -24.75 -22.60
C MET A 1 6.09 -25.15 -22.15
N VAL A 2 5.71 -24.76 -20.96
CA VAL A 2 4.35 -25.02 -20.45
C VAL A 2 3.39 -23.98 -21.06
N LYS A 3 2.32 -24.45 -21.67
CA LYS A 3 1.30 -23.60 -22.25
C LYS A 3 0.34 -23.14 -21.16
N LEU A 4 0.15 -21.84 -21.03
CA LEU A 4 -0.81 -21.29 -20.05
C LEU A 4 -2.25 -21.67 -20.43
N PRO A 5 -3.09 -21.95 -19.43
CA PRO A 5 -4.51 -22.19 -19.68
C PRO A 5 -5.17 -20.90 -20.22
N PRO A 6 -6.28 -21.05 -20.99
CA PRO A 6 -7.02 -19.88 -21.45
C PRO A 6 -7.47 -19.00 -20.29
N GLY A 7 -7.31 -17.69 -20.44
CA GLY A 7 -7.67 -16.71 -19.41
C GLY A 7 -6.69 -16.57 -18.24
N ALA A 8 -5.56 -17.29 -18.26
CA ALA A 8 -4.51 -17.09 -17.27
C ALA A 8 -3.91 -15.68 -17.39
N PRO A 9 -3.60 -15.01 -16.25
CA PRO A 9 -2.96 -13.70 -16.30
C PRO A 9 -1.60 -13.79 -16.98
N SER A 10 -1.28 -12.79 -17.80
CA SER A 10 -0.01 -12.66 -18.51
C SER A 10 1.02 -11.94 -17.63
N LEU A 11 1.39 -12.54 -16.50
CA LEU A 11 2.47 -12.03 -15.65
C LEU A 11 3.80 -12.55 -16.16
N GLU A 12 4.75 -11.65 -16.32
CA GLU A 12 6.13 -11.99 -16.60
C GLU A 12 6.87 -12.26 -15.29
N GLU A 13 7.85 -13.14 -15.35
CA GLU A 13 8.75 -13.33 -14.21
C GLU A 13 9.59 -12.07 -14.01
N ILE A 14 9.61 -11.54 -12.79
CA ILE A 14 10.40 -10.37 -12.43
C ILE A 14 11.22 -10.65 -11.18
N LEU A 15 12.36 -10.00 -11.09
CA LEU A 15 13.15 -9.94 -9.87
C LEU A 15 13.47 -8.49 -9.57
N VAL A 16 13.13 -8.04 -8.37
CA VAL A 16 13.42 -6.69 -7.88
C VAL A 16 14.18 -6.81 -6.57
N GLN A 17 15.34 -6.15 -6.50
CA GLN A 17 16.10 -6.03 -5.26
C GLN A 17 15.69 -4.72 -4.58
N SER A 18 14.77 -4.82 -3.63
CA SER A 18 14.15 -3.63 -3.06
C SER A 18 15.12 -2.71 -2.30
N TRP A 19 16.21 -3.26 -1.75
CA TRP A 19 17.25 -2.44 -1.09
C TRP A 19 18.03 -1.56 -2.05
N ASP A 20 18.06 -1.90 -3.36
CA ASP A 20 18.72 -1.08 -4.39
C ASP A 20 17.79 0.01 -4.94
N MET A 21 16.51 -0.04 -4.61
CA MET A 21 15.55 0.95 -5.06
C MET A 21 15.54 2.17 -4.14
N PRO A 22 15.49 3.39 -4.67
CA PRO A 22 15.30 4.57 -3.83
C PRO A 22 13.86 4.62 -3.30
N TRP A 23 13.70 5.16 -2.10
CA TRP A 23 12.39 5.54 -1.60
C TRP A 23 11.91 6.79 -2.36
N ARG A 24 10.70 6.73 -2.91
CA ARG A 24 10.05 7.90 -3.51
C ARG A 24 9.18 8.58 -2.46
N GLU A 25 9.49 9.83 -2.13
CA GLU A 25 8.65 10.61 -1.23
C GLU A 25 7.29 10.86 -1.87
N LYS A 26 6.22 10.61 -1.13
CA LYS A 26 4.88 11.01 -1.52
C LYS A 26 4.62 12.46 -1.14
N SER A 27 3.58 13.06 -1.71
CA SER A 27 3.20 14.44 -1.40
C SER A 27 2.60 14.61 0.01
N LEU A 28 2.31 13.52 0.69
CA LEU A 28 1.96 13.51 2.12
C LEU A 28 3.25 13.37 2.93
N GLY A 29 3.51 14.31 3.84
CA GLY A 29 4.74 14.35 4.62
C GLY A 29 4.99 13.09 5.44
N GLY A 30 6.22 12.60 5.39
CA GLY A 30 6.67 11.41 6.12
C GLY A 30 6.24 10.08 5.51
N VAL A 31 5.63 10.08 4.34
CA VAL A 31 5.19 8.87 3.63
C VAL A 31 6.02 8.70 2.37
N SER A 32 6.60 7.51 2.18
CA SER A 32 7.39 7.18 1.00
C SER A 32 7.12 5.75 0.55
N GLU A 33 7.45 5.46 -0.70
CA GLU A 33 7.16 4.16 -1.30
C GLU A 33 8.29 3.62 -2.16
N LYS A 34 8.32 2.30 -2.28
CA LYS A 34 9.03 1.57 -3.32
C LYS A 34 8.01 0.72 -4.06
N MET A 35 7.69 1.08 -5.29
CA MET A 35 6.76 0.30 -6.12
C MET A 35 7.50 -0.93 -6.65
N LEU A 36 7.13 -2.11 -6.17
CA LEU A 36 7.77 -3.36 -6.56
C LEU A 36 7.18 -3.91 -7.86
N TRP A 37 5.88 -3.77 -8.03
CA TRP A 37 5.18 -4.26 -9.21
C TRP A 37 3.87 -3.51 -9.39
N ARG A 38 3.49 -3.28 -10.63
CA ARG A 38 2.23 -2.66 -10.96
C ARG A 38 1.69 -3.19 -12.28
N ASP A 39 0.39 -3.47 -12.31
CA ASP A 39 -0.34 -3.79 -13.53
C ASP A 39 -1.12 -2.57 -13.99
N GLU A 40 -0.68 -1.94 -15.08
CA GLU A 40 -1.34 -0.74 -15.61
C GLU A 40 -2.75 -1.03 -16.14
N ALA A 41 -3.02 -2.26 -16.56
CA ALA A 41 -4.34 -2.63 -17.10
C ALA A 41 -5.41 -2.73 -16.01
N THR A 42 -5.05 -3.25 -14.83
CA THR A 42 -5.99 -3.49 -13.73
C THR A 42 -5.85 -2.49 -12.58
N GLY A 43 -4.71 -1.81 -12.49
CA GLY A 43 -4.36 -0.96 -11.35
C GLY A 43 -3.86 -1.73 -10.14
N ALA A 44 -3.75 -3.06 -10.22
CA ALA A 44 -3.18 -3.87 -9.16
C ALA A 44 -1.72 -3.48 -8.90
N SER A 45 -1.27 -3.57 -7.66
CA SER A 45 0.08 -3.16 -7.29
C SER A 45 0.59 -3.86 -6.04
N ILE A 46 1.91 -3.92 -5.93
CA ILE A 46 2.61 -4.38 -4.74
C ILE A 46 3.71 -3.36 -4.44
N ALA A 47 3.69 -2.79 -3.24
CA ALA A 47 4.64 -1.76 -2.85
C ALA A 47 5.07 -1.89 -1.39
N LEU A 48 6.27 -1.42 -1.09
CA LEU A 48 6.69 -1.13 0.27
C LEU A 48 6.33 0.33 0.57
N ILE A 49 5.66 0.55 1.69
CA ILE A 49 5.33 1.88 2.18
C ILE A 49 6.05 2.12 3.49
N ARG A 50 6.72 3.25 3.61
CA ARG A 50 7.39 3.68 4.83
C ARG A 50 6.68 4.91 5.38
N PHE A 51 6.37 4.85 6.68
CA PHE A 51 5.83 5.98 7.44
C PHE A 51 6.88 6.39 8.46
N ALA A 52 7.30 7.64 8.44
CA ALA A 52 8.10 8.20 9.51
C ALA A 52 7.30 8.20 10.81
N LYS A 53 7.97 8.18 11.96
CA LYS A 53 7.30 8.31 13.26
C LYS A 53 6.42 9.57 13.27
N GLY A 54 5.15 9.40 13.64
CA GLY A 54 4.15 10.46 13.65
C GLY A 54 3.42 10.69 12.34
N ALA A 55 3.89 10.09 11.24
CA ALA A 55 3.18 10.13 9.95
C ALA A 55 2.08 9.07 9.89
N GLY A 56 1.22 9.19 8.91
CA GLY A 56 0.12 8.26 8.69
C GLY A 56 -0.87 8.81 7.67
N ILE A 57 -2.05 8.22 7.61
CA ILE A 57 -3.12 8.68 6.74
C ILE A 57 -4.11 9.49 7.58
N PRO A 58 -4.35 10.77 7.23
CA PRO A 58 -4.98 11.72 8.17
C PRO A 58 -6.49 11.64 8.29
N ALA A 59 -7.17 10.85 7.44
CA ALA A 59 -8.62 10.81 7.44
C ALA A 59 -9.17 9.41 7.17
N PRO A 60 -10.43 9.13 7.60
CA PRO A 60 -11.12 7.91 7.17
C PRO A 60 -11.23 7.88 5.65
N HIS A 61 -11.06 6.71 5.06
CA HIS A 61 -11.09 6.53 3.62
C HIS A 61 -11.40 5.07 3.27
N TYR A 62 -11.63 4.81 1.99
CA TYR A 62 -11.79 3.47 1.45
C TYR A 62 -11.02 3.33 0.14
N HIS A 63 -10.74 2.09 -0.24
CA HIS A 63 -10.03 1.78 -1.48
C HIS A 63 -10.98 1.25 -2.56
N ALA A 64 -10.58 1.40 -3.81
CA ALA A 64 -11.33 0.92 -4.98
C ALA A 64 -11.11 -0.56 -5.26
N SER A 65 -10.27 -1.21 -4.47
CA SER A 65 -9.98 -2.64 -4.52
C SER A 65 -9.64 -3.17 -3.12
N ASN A 66 -9.38 -4.47 -3.00
CA ASN A 66 -8.95 -5.04 -1.73
C ASN A 66 -7.50 -4.66 -1.43
N GLN A 67 -7.25 -4.23 -0.20
CA GLN A 67 -5.92 -3.94 0.29
C GLN A 67 -5.47 -5.04 1.25
N PHE A 68 -4.29 -5.59 1.00
CA PHE A 68 -3.64 -6.55 1.89
C PHE A 68 -2.36 -5.90 2.42
N MET A 69 -2.18 -5.91 3.73
CA MET A 69 -1.02 -5.29 4.39
C MET A 69 -0.31 -6.30 5.26
N PHE A 70 1.01 -6.32 5.15
CA PHE A 70 1.87 -7.07 6.05
C PHE A 70 2.90 -6.13 6.66
N CYS A 71 2.89 -6.01 8.00
CA CYS A 71 3.83 -5.13 8.70
C CYS A 71 5.20 -5.81 8.81
N LEU A 72 6.23 -5.13 8.31
CA LEU A 72 7.60 -5.61 8.34
C LEU A 72 8.40 -5.01 9.51
N ALA A 73 8.09 -3.77 9.88
CA ALA A 73 8.78 -3.05 10.95
C ALA A 73 7.88 -1.97 11.53
N GLY A 74 8.10 -1.61 12.78
CA GLY A 74 7.44 -0.48 13.41
C GLY A 74 6.13 -0.82 14.13
N ARG A 75 5.29 0.21 14.26
CA ARG A 75 4.01 0.12 14.95
C ARG A 75 3.04 1.12 14.33
N TYR A 76 1.96 0.64 13.77
CA TYR A 76 0.98 1.43 13.02
C TYR A 76 -0.43 1.21 13.58
N GLU A 77 -1.11 2.28 13.97
CA GLU A 77 -2.40 2.19 14.63
C GLU A 77 -3.51 2.85 13.79
N TYR A 78 -4.63 2.13 13.66
CA TYR A 78 -5.89 2.69 13.16
C TYR A 78 -6.65 3.28 14.35
N ALA A 79 -6.65 4.62 14.44
CA ALA A 79 -7.11 5.34 15.64
C ALA A 79 -8.57 5.10 16.01
N ARG A 80 -9.45 4.89 15.02
CA ARG A 80 -10.90 4.69 15.28
C ARG A 80 -11.21 3.33 15.91
N THR A 81 -10.43 2.32 15.56
CA THR A 81 -10.70 0.94 16.01
C THR A 81 -9.72 0.46 17.07
N GLY A 82 -8.59 1.16 17.23
CA GLY A 82 -7.51 0.73 18.11
C GLY A 82 -6.72 -0.47 17.58
N VAL A 83 -6.93 -0.87 16.32
CA VAL A 83 -6.15 -1.94 15.68
C VAL A 83 -4.72 -1.48 15.49
N VAL A 84 -3.77 -2.28 15.97
CA VAL A 84 -2.34 -1.98 15.90
C VAL A 84 -1.63 -3.06 15.09
N LEU A 85 -0.87 -2.62 14.09
CA LEU A 85 0.02 -3.48 13.31
C LEU A 85 1.43 -3.39 13.88
N THR A 86 2.00 -4.54 14.18
CA THR A 86 3.39 -4.72 14.60
C THR A 86 4.08 -5.70 13.66
N PRO A 87 5.42 -5.86 13.68
CA PRO A 87 6.09 -6.79 12.78
C PRO A 87 5.47 -8.19 12.81
N GLY A 88 5.09 -8.69 11.63
CA GLY A 88 4.37 -9.96 11.46
C GLY A 88 2.84 -9.84 11.44
N SER A 89 2.28 -8.66 11.69
CA SER A 89 0.83 -8.45 11.56
C SER A 89 0.41 -8.45 10.11
N PHE A 90 -0.67 -9.16 9.81
CA PHE A 90 -1.36 -9.12 8.53
C PHE A 90 -2.77 -8.57 8.71
N CYS A 91 -3.21 -7.69 7.82
CA CYS A 91 -4.60 -7.26 7.79
C CYS A 91 -5.08 -7.10 6.36
N CYS A 92 -6.39 -7.22 6.17
CA CYS A 92 -7.06 -6.97 4.91
C CYS A 92 -8.11 -5.89 5.13
N ASN A 93 -8.10 -4.88 4.29
CA ASN A 93 -9.17 -3.89 4.18
C ASN A 93 -9.93 -4.19 2.89
N PRO A 94 -11.12 -4.80 2.98
CA PRO A 94 -11.92 -5.12 1.80
C PRO A 94 -12.29 -3.87 1.01
N LYS A 95 -12.44 -4.03 -0.31
CA LYS A 95 -12.92 -2.97 -1.20
C LYS A 95 -14.13 -2.27 -0.60
N GLY A 96 -14.09 -0.94 -0.56
CA GLY A 96 -15.18 -0.09 -0.08
C GLY A 96 -15.31 -0.01 1.43
N ASN A 97 -14.54 -0.78 2.19
CA ASN A 97 -14.57 -0.71 3.66
C ASN A 97 -13.87 0.57 4.15
N VAL A 98 -14.58 1.39 4.92
CA VAL A 98 -14.02 2.62 5.47
C VAL A 98 -13.10 2.29 6.65
N HIS A 99 -11.86 2.77 6.58
CA HIS A 99 -10.85 2.61 7.63
C HIS A 99 -10.00 3.87 7.79
N GLY A 100 -9.18 3.91 8.83
CA GLY A 100 -8.39 5.09 9.16
C GLY A 100 -9.18 6.10 10.01
N PRO A 101 -8.57 7.21 10.42
CA PRO A 101 -7.19 7.58 10.18
C PRO A 101 -6.19 6.62 10.84
N ALA A 102 -4.94 6.70 10.43
CA ALA A 102 -3.88 5.84 10.95
C ALA A 102 -2.61 6.65 11.25
N ILE A 103 -1.85 6.20 12.24
CA ILE A 103 -0.61 6.86 12.67
C ILE A 103 0.48 5.84 12.96
N ALA A 104 1.70 6.15 12.54
CA ALA A 104 2.89 5.40 12.89
C ALA A 104 3.46 5.91 14.22
N HIS A 105 3.48 5.05 15.24
CA HIS A 105 4.06 5.38 16.54
C HIS A 105 5.58 5.25 16.53
N GLU A 106 6.11 4.51 15.58
CA GLU A 106 7.53 4.37 15.27
C GLU A 106 7.67 4.41 13.75
N GLU A 107 8.89 4.57 13.24
CA GLU A 107 9.09 4.37 11.79
C GLU A 107 8.57 3.00 11.40
N THR A 108 7.65 2.95 10.47
CA THR A 108 6.93 1.74 10.08
C THR A 108 7.16 1.45 8.61
N VAL A 109 7.36 0.18 8.29
CA VAL A 109 7.42 -0.31 6.91
C VAL A 109 6.38 -1.41 6.77
N VAL A 110 5.50 -1.26 5.78
CA VAL A 110 4.48 -2.26 5.45
C VAL A 110 4.60 -2.67 3.99
N LEU A 111 4.32 -3.92 3.71
CA LEU A 111 4.08 -4.41 2.36
C LEU A 111 2.59 -4.24 2.08
N GLU A 112 2.24 -3.47 1.05
CA GLU A 112 0.87 -3.26 0.63
C GLU A 112 0.61 -3.88 -0.72
N ILE A 113 -0.46 -4.67 -0.82
CA ILE A 113 -0.90 -5.33 -2.03
C ILE A 113 -2.34 -4.89 -2.32
N TYR A 114 -2.57 -4.42 -3.55
CA TYR A 114 -3.91 -4.10 -4.05
C TYR A 114 -4.22 -4.99 -5.23
N ASP A 115 -5.40 -5.61 -5.25
CA ASP A 115 -5.84 -6.45 -6.37
C ASP A 115 -6.53 -5.67 -7.50
N GLY A 116 -6.48 -4.35 -7.44
CA GLY A 116 -7.03 -3.42 -8.41
C GLY A 116 -6.61 -1.99 -8.08
N PRO A 117 -7.38 -0.97 -8.53
CA PRO A 117 -7.03 0.42 -8.25
C PRO A 117 -6.96 0.74 -6.77
N HIS A 118 -6.02 1.61 -6.40
CA HIS A 118 -5.78 2.00 -5.01
C HIS A 118 -6.95 2.84 -4.46
N TYR A 119 -7.24 3.97 -5.10
CA TYR A 119 -8.34 4.87 -4.71
C TYR A 119 -9.30 5.07 -5.86
N PRO A 120 -10.60 5.31 -5.58
CA PRO A 120 -11.57 5.65 -6.64
C PRO A 120 -11.27 7.01 -7.28
N GLU A 121 -10.68 7.93 -6.51
CA GLU A 121 -10.21 9.24 -6.92
C GLU A 121 -9.07 9.68 -6.01
N THR A 122 -8.27 10.66 -6.43
CA THR A 122 -7.16 11.16 -5.62
C THR A 122 -7.67 11.78 -4.32
N PRO A 123 -7.26 11.26 -3.15
CA PRO A 123 -7.66 11.83 -1.87
C PRO A 123 -7.09 13.23 -1.67
N SER A 124 -7.76 14.03 -0.83
CA SER A 124 -7.40 15.43 -0.59
C SER A 124 -6.02 15.65 0.04
N TRP A 125 -5.48 14.64 0.71
CA TRP A 125 -4.14 14.73 1.34
C TRP A 125 -2.97 14.52 0.39
N TYR A 126 -3.23 14.08 -0.86
CA TYR A 126 -2.21 14.03 -1.89
C TYR A 126 -2.36 15.21 -2.87
N THR A 127 -1.25 15.84 -3.19
CA THR A 127 -1.18 16.89 -4.21
C THR A 127 -0.69 16.37 -5.57
N ASP A 128 -0.24 15.10 -5.60
CA ASP A 128 0.20 14.39 -6.80
C ASP A 128 -0.68 13.17 -7.02
N GLU A 129 -1.36 13.09 -8.16
CA GLU A 129 -2.21 11.94 -8.54
C GLU A 129 -1.45 10.60 -8.53
N ALA A 130 -0.15 10.62 -8.82
CA ALA A 130 0.68 9.42 -8.81
C ALA A 130 0.72 8.75 -7.43
N ASP A 131 0.46 9.51 -6.36
CA ASP A 131 0.46 8.99 -4.99
C ASP A 131 -0.77 8.14 -4.65
N ALA A 132 -1.82 8.27 -5.46
CA ALA A 132 -3.09 7.54 -5.30
C ALA A 132 -3.22 6.30 -6.19
N ARG A 133 -2.16 5.94 -6.89
CA ARG A 133 -2.14 4.79 -7.80
C ARG A 133 -1.62 3.55 -7.11
#